data_b8b2f0d9c3be536b0f1d77a7cec6a0a7
#
_entry.id   b8b2f0d9c3be536b0f1d77a7cec6a0a7
#
_cell.length_a   1.000
_cell.length_b   1.000
_cell.length_c   1.000
_cell.angle_alpha   90.00
_cell.angle_beta   90.00
_cell.angle_gamma   90.00
#
_symmetry.space_group_name_H-M   'P 1'
#
loop_
_entity.id
_entity.type
_entity.pdbx_description
1 polymer ?
#
loop_
_entity_poly.entity_id
_entity_poly.type
_entity_poly.pdbx_seq_one_letter_code
_entity_poly.pdbx_strand_id
1 'polypeptide(L)'
;MDNYATRPDEHTVQFVRILPGPIERIWPYLWDGKKRGEWFASGDMPTKPGESFEMHFKHSTLSPYQAPPPEQFIEMDKTGHHSRNVLLAYEPPHRLAFTFGNEKEFYSEVEFRLDQEGDPKDNKVRFTLTHSKIPDRAFAVNVSGGWHAHLAILQDKTEGKVPPAFWDVWRKTEGVYDKRYSI
;
A
#
# COMPACT_ATOMS: atom_id res chain seq x y z
N MET A 1 -17.06 -9.01 -2.41
CA MET A 1 -16.55 -7.90 -1.59
C MET A 1 -16.03 -6.87 -2.56
N ASP A 2 -16.41 -5.59 -2.44
CA ASP A 2 -15.84 -4.58 -3.32
C ASP A 2 -14.38 -4.32 -2.91
N ASN A 3 -13.55 -3.88 -3.87
CA ASN A 3 -12.12 -3.64 -3.63
C ASN A 3 -11.82 -2.24 -3.08
N TYR A 4 -12.83 -1.51 -2.63
CA TYR A 4 -12.65 -0.16 -2.10
C TYR A 4 -12.34 -0.17 -0.61
N ALA A 5 -11.70 0.91 -0.15
CA ALA A 5 -11.46 1.13 1.28
C ALA A 5 -12.76 1.30 2.04
N THR A 6 -12.74 0.86 3.29
CA THR A 6 -13.67 1.26 4.34
C THR A 6 -13.01 2.32 5.23
N ARG A 7 -13.83 3.08 5.96
CA ARG A 7 -13.39 4.00 7.01
C ARG A 7 -13.98 3.54 8.34
N PRO A 8 -13.24 2.75 9.14
CA PRO A 8 -13.69 2.33 10.47
C PRO A 8 -13.97 3.51 11.41
N ASP A 9 -13.22 4.60 11.24
CA ASP A 9 -13.38 5.88 11.93
C ASP A 9 -12.86 7.04 11.04
N GLU A 10 -12.94 8.29 11.54
CA GLU A 10 -12.54 9.49 10.77
C GLU A 10 -11.02 9.60 10.50
N HIS A 11 -10.20 8.86 11.26
CA HIS A 11 -8.74 8.89 11.18
C HIS A 11 -8.12 7.62 10.59
N THR A 12 -8.96 6.71 10.07
CA THR A 12 -8.50 5.40 9.60
C THR A 12 -9.13 5.05 8.25
N VAL A 13 -8.31 4.53 7.34
CA VAL A 13 -8.78 3.81 6.15
C VAL A 13 -8.28 2.38 6.19
N GLN A 14 -9.10 1.44 5.71
CA GLN A 14 -8.76 0.04 5.71
C GLN A 14 -9.11 -0.62 4.38
N PHE A 15 -8.20 -1.46 3.89
CA PHE A 15 -8.39 -2.30 2.72
C PHE A 15 -8.25 -3.76 3.08
N VAL A 16 -9.03 -4.61 2.43
CA VAL A 16 -8.88 -6.06 2.48
C VAL A 16 -8.68 -6.61 1.08
N ARG A 17 -7.76 -7.55 0.94
CA ARG A 17 -7.54 -8.35 -0.29
C ARG A 17 -7.44 -9.81 0.07
N ILE A 18 -7.99 -10.66 -0.79
CA ILE A 18 -7.76 -12.09 -0.70
C ILE A 18 -6.72 -12.46 -1.75
N LEU A 19 -5.57 -12.89 -1.28
CA LEU A 19 -4.41 -13.19 -2.11
C LEU A 19 -4.17 -14.72 -2.17
N PRO A 20 -3.55 -15.24 -3.25
CA PRO A 20 -3.15 -16.64 -3.30
C PRO A 20 -1.99 -16.88 -2.33
N GLY A 21 -2.20 -17.82 -1.40
CA GLY A 21 -1.23 -18.18 -0.37
C GLY A 21 -0.07 -19.08 -0.85
N PRO A 22 0.68 -19.65 0.09
CA PRO A 22 0.54 -19.49 1.55
C PRO A 22 1.05 -18.13 2.07
N ILE A 23 0.88 -17.89 3.38
CA ILE A 23 1.30 -16.63 4.04
C ILE A 23 2.80 -16.36 3.82
N GLU A 24 3.65 -17.38 3.92
CA GLU A 24 5.10 -17.28 3.75
C GLU A 24 5.49 -16.84 2.32
N ARG A 25 4.65 -17.10 1.33
CA ARG A 25 4.84 -16.62 -0.05
C ARG A 25 4.51 -15.13 -0.18
N ILE A 26 3.54 -14.63 0.59
CA ILE A 26 3.11 -13.23 0.54
C ILE A 26 3.99 -12.33 1.40
N TRP A 27 4.49 -12.82 2.53
CA TRP A 27 5.29 -12.05 3.47
C TRP A 27 6.47 -11.28 2.83
N PRO A 28 7.29 -11.86 1.91
CA PRO A 28 8.36 -11.12 1.25
C PRO A 28 7.90 -9.89 0.48
N TYR A 29 6.69 -9.89 -0.06
CA TYR A 29 6.14 -8.70 -0.72
C TYR A 29 5.90 -7.52 0.24
N LEU A 30 5.89 -7.75 1.54
CA LEU A 30 5.66 -6.70 2.53
C LEU A 30 6.97 -6.11 3.07
N TRP A 31 7.96 -6.94 3.38
CA TRP A 31 9.16 -6.47 4.06
C TRP A 31 10.42 -6.44 3.19
N ASP A 32 10.59 -7.38 2.25
CA ASP A 32 11.77 -7.40 1.36
C ASP A 32 11.76 -6.21 0.40
N GLY A 33 12.80 -5.40 0.42
CA GLY A 33 12.88 -4.16 -0.33
C GLY A 33 12.72 -4.32 -1.85
N LYS A 34 13.18 -5.43 -2.43
CA LYS A 34 13.02 -5.73 -3.86
C LYS A 34 11.60 -6.15 -4.18
N LYS A 35 11.06 -7.12 -3.42
CA LYS A 35 9.69 -7.60 -3.59
C LYS A 35 8.65 -6.52 -3.32
N ARG A 36 8.83 -5.75 -2.25
CA ARG A 36 7.96 -4.61 -1.96
C ARG A 36 8.03 -3.55 -3.05
N GLY A 37 9.23 -3.32 -3.62
CA GLY A 37 9.44 -2.41 -4.74
C GLY A 37 8.72 -2.79 -6.03
N GLU A 38 8.26 -4.04 -6.17
CA GLU A 38 7.48 -4.47 -7.34
C GLU A 38 6.05 -3.94 -7.37
N TRP A 39 5.52 -3.47 -6.23
CA TRP A 39 4.14 -3.02 -6.13
C TRP A 39 3.94 -1.73 -5.32
N PHE A 40 4.88 -1.37 -4.45
CA PHE A 40 4.76 -0.22 -3.54
C PHE A 40 6.00 0.66 -3.55
N ALA A 41 7.00 0.35 -2.71
CA ALA A 41 8.22 1.13 -2.58
C ALA A 41 9.41 0.21 -2.31
N SER A 42 10.55 0.51 -2.90
CA SER A 42 11.82 -0.17 -2.63
C SER A 42 12.52 0.40 -1.39
N GLY A 43 13.68 -0.17 -1.05
CA GLY A 43 14.48 0.21 0.12
C GLY A 43 14.47 -0.86 1.19
N ASP A 44 15.62 -1.05 1.83
CA ASP A 44 15.77 -2.07 2.87
C ASP A 44 15.05 -1.65 4.14
N MET A 45 14.36 -2.61 4.77
CA MET A 45 13.63 -2.39 6.00
C MET A 45 14.34 -3.13 7.15
N PRO A 46 14.55 -2.49 8.31
CA PRO A 46 15.08 -3.16 9.49
C PRO A 46 14.09 -4.20 10.03
N THR A 47 14.56 -5.03 10.95
CA THR A 47 13.72 -6.02 11.65
C THR A 47 13.46 -5.67 13.11
N LYS A 48 14.08 -4.59 13.60
CA LYS A 48 13.93 -4.16 14.98
C LYS A 48 13.06 -2.91 15.07
N PRO A 49 11.92 -2.98 15.78
CA PRO A 49 11.06 -1.82 16.00
C PRO A 49 11.85 -0.65 16.62
N GLY A 50 11.52 0.57 16.19
CA GLY A 50 12.20 1.82 16.55
C GLY A 50 13.32 2.24 15.60
N GLU A 51 13.79 1.38 14.72
CA GLU A 51 14.81 1.72 13.73
C GLU A 51 14.20 2.45 12.53
N SER A 52 14.93 3.45 12.02
CA SER A 52 14.55 4.22 10.83
C SER A 52 15.00 3.54 9.56
N PHE A 53 14.23 3.74 8.48
CA PHE A 53 14.56 3.27 7.14
C PHE A 53 14.00 4.22 6.08
N GLU A 54 14.48 4.08 4.86
CA GLU A 54 14.01 4.87 3.72
C GLU A 54 13.18 4.02 2.76
N MET A 55 12.11 4.60 2.24
CA MET A 55 11.33 4.06 1.13
C MET A 55 11.47 4.94 -0.09
N HIS A 56 11.61 4.29 -1.25
CA HIS A 56 11.80 4.95 -2.54
C HIS A 56 10.63 4.59 -3.45
N PHE A 57 9.84 5.59 -3.80
CA PHE A 57 8.66 5.46 -4.64
C PHE A 57 8.95 5.90 -6.05
N LYS A 58 8.55 5.11 -7.03
CA LYS A 58 8.55 5.47 -8.45
C LYS A 58 7.44 4.72 -9.18
N HIS A 59 6.28 5.33 -9.26
CA HIS A 59 5.06 4.67 -9.71
C HIS A 59 5.12 4.17 -11.15
N SER A 60 5.82 4.89 -12.04
CA SER A 60 6.03 4.50 -13.44
C SER A 60 6.84 3.21 -13.63
N THR A 61 7.53 2.71 -12.59
CA THR A 61 8.31 1.47 -12.68
C THR A 61 7.56 0.22 -12.21
N LEU A 62 6.35 0.37 -11.67
CA LEU A 62 5.57 -0.72 -11.08
C LEU A 62 4.90 -1.64 -12.11
N SER A 63 4.87 -1.20 -13.38
CA SER A 63 4.28 -1.93 -14.50
C SER A 63 5.12 -1.73 -15.76
N PRO A 64 5.15 -2.70 -16.68
CA PRO A 64 5.71 -2.49 -18.02
C PRO A 64 4.84 -1.56 -18.88
N TYR A 65 3.57 -1.39 -18.53
CA TYR A 65 2.68 -0.43 -19.19
C TYR A 65 2.87 0.96 -18.61
N GLN A 66 2.78 1.98 -19.46
CA GLN A 66 2.97 3.37 -19.08
C GLN A 66 1.67 4.15 -19.23
N ALA A 67 1.42 5.03 -18.28
CA ALA A 67 0.37 6.05 -18.34
C ALA A 67 0.91 7.36 -17.77
N PRO A 68 0.58 8.51 -18.35
CA PRO A 68 1.05 9.79 -17.84
C PRO A 68 0.46 10.05 -16.45
N PRO A 69 1.25 10.55 -15.48
CA PRO A 69 0.72 10.97 -14.19
C PRO A 69 -0.21 12.18 -14.34
N PRO A 70 -1.10 12.42 -13.37
CA PRO A 70 -1.79 13.71 -13.24
C PRO A 70 -0.78 14.85 -13.09
N GLU A 71 -1.16 16.07 -13.52
CA GLU A 71 -0.27 17.23 -13.61
C GLU A 71 0.50 17.49 -12.31
N GLN A 72 -0.18 17.41 -11.16
CA GLN A 72 0.41 17.62 -9.83
C GLN A 72 1.47 16.57 -9.44
N PHE A 73 1.54 15.44 -10.12
CA PHE A 73 2.47 14.35 -9.81
C PHE A 73 3.59 14.15 -10.84
N ILE A 74 3.65 14.98 -11.90
CA ILE A 74 4.61 14.82 -13.00
C ILE A 74 6.06 14.83 -12.47
N GLU A 75 6.44 15.82 -11.69
CA GLU A 75 7.81 15.93 -11.17
C GLU A 75 8.11 14.81 -10.17
N MET A 76 7.18 14.47 -9.30
CA MET A 76 7.33 13.38 -8.35
C MET A 76 7.51 12.03 -9.07
N ASP A 77 6.74 11.77 -10.12
CA ASP A 77 6.87 10.51 -10.89
C ASP A 77 8.17 10.45 -11.70
N LYS A 78 8.63 11.60 -12.22
CA LYS A 78 9.88 11.71 -12.96
C LYS A 78 11.11 11.49 -12.08
N THR A 79 11.18 12.13 -10.92
CA THR A 79 12.33 12.09 -10.01
C THR A 79 12.28 10.92 -9.03
N GLY A 80 11.08 10.39 -8.77
CA GLY A 80 10.80 9.53 -7.64
C GLY A 80 10.58 10.35 -6.36
N HIS A 81 10.06 9.68 -5.34
CA HIS A 81 9.86 10.24 -4.02
C HIS A 81 10.53 9.37 -2.96
N HIS A 82 11.15 10.02 -1.98
CA HIS A 82 11.80 9.35 -0.85
C HIS A 82 11.09 9.75 0.44
N SER A 83 10.85 8.78 1.29
CA SER A 83 10.33 9.02 2.64
C SER A 83 11.18 8.31 3.67
N ARG A 84 11.41 8.98 4.81
CA ARG A 84 12.05 8.37 5.97
C ARG A 84 10.97 7.94 6.95
N ASN A 85 11.04 6.70 7.37
CA ASN A 85 10.01 6.05 8.17
C ASN A 85 10.66 5.36 9.37
N VAL A 86 9.87 5.02 10.37
CA VAL A 86 10.28 4.24 11.54
C VAL A 86 9.48 2.96 11.56
N LEU A 87 10.16 1.83 11.76
CA LEU A 87 9.51 0.54 11.94
C LEU A 87 8.83 0.51 13.31
N LEU A 88 7.55 0.18 13.34
CA LEU A 88 6.73 0.12 14.57
C LEU A 88 6.51 -1.32 15.03
N ALA A 89 6.37 -2.27 14.09
CA ALA A 89 6.22 -3.69 14.40
C ALA A 89 6.81 -4.55 13.30
N TYR A 90 7.44 -5.67 13.68
CA TYR A 90 7.94 -6.71 12.79
C TYR A 90 7.66 -8.07 13.41
N GLU A 91 6.59 -8.70 13.00
CA GLU A 91 6.10 -9.98 13.54
C GLU A 91 5.87 -10.97 12.36
N PRO A 92 6.97 -11.52 11.80
CA PRO A 92 6.86 -12.41 10.65
C PRO A 92 6.14 -13.74 11.00
N PRO A 93 5.36 -14.30 10.07
CA PRO A 93 5.00 -13.72 8.78
C PRO A 93 3.65 -12.97 8.78
N HIS A 94 3.21 -12.45 9.91
CA HIS A 94 1.83 -12.01 10.12
C HIS A 94 1.62 -10.50 10.18
N ARG A 95 2.58 -9.73 10.72
CA ARG A 95 2.35 -8.30 10.98
C ARG A 95 3.58 -7.46 10.72
N LEU A 96 3.39 -6.37 10.00
CA LEU A 96 4.37 -5.33 9.74
C LEU A 96 3.71 -3.96 9.93
N ALA A 97 4.32 -3.06 10.71
CA ALA A 97 3.81 -1.69 10.86
C ALA A 97 4.94 -0.67 10.85
N PHE A 98 4.67 0.50 10.28
CA PHE A 98 5.64 1.58 10.15
C PHE A 98 4.94 2.95 10.07
N THR A 99 5.71 4.01 10.37
CA THR A 99 5.25 5.38 10.15
C THR A 99 5.22 5.71 8.66
N PHE A 100 4.29 6.56 8.25
CA PHE A 100 4.12 6.96 6.85
C PHE A 100 3.93 8.47 6.76
N GLY A 101 4.74 9.14 5.94
CA GLY A 101 4.68 10.58 5.75
C GLY A 101 6.02 11.27 5.99
N ASN A 102 5.99 12.57 6.24
CA ASN A 102 7.16 13.39 6.49
C ASN A 102 7.19 13.83 7.95
N GLU A 103 8.23 13.44 8.69
CA GLU A 103 8.42 13.78 10.12
C GLU A 103 8.29 15.29 10.44
N LYS A 104 8.53 16.17 9.45
CA LYS A 104 8.47 17.63 9.65
C LYS A 104 7.05 18.20 9.61
N GLU A 105 6.13 17.50 8.98
CA GLU A 105 4.75 17.97 8.79
C GLU A 105 3.79 17.17 9.68
N PHE A 106 3.74 15.88 9.48
CA PHE A 106 3.05 14.91 10.32
C PHE A 106 3.41 13.50 9.83
N TYR A 107 3.16 12.51 10.65
CA TYR A 107 3.17 11.11 10.19
C TYR A 107 1.92 10.38 10.64
N SER A 108 1.47 9.54 9.74
CA SER A 108 0.45 8.54 9.96
C SER A 108 1.10 7.17 10.16
N GLU A 109 0.32 6.15 10.37
CA GLU A 109 0.82 4.79 10.59
C GLU A 109 0.15 3.83 9.61
N VAL A 110 0.96 2.94 9.05
CA VAL A 110 0.52 1.88 8.16
C VAL A 110 0.80 0.55 8.81
N GLU A 111 -0.21 -0.32 8.84
CA GLU A 111 -0.09 -1.71 9.27
C GLU A 111 -0.52 -2.64 8.15
N PHE A 112 0.28 -3.67 7.91
CA PHE A 112 -0.03 -4.82 7.06
C PHE A 112 -0.20 -6.05 7.93
N ARG A 113 -1.31 -6.78 7.73
CA ARG A 113 -1.57 -8.07 8.38
C ARG A 113 -1.86 -9.15 7.36
N LEU A 114 -1.35 -10.34 7.65
CA LEU A 114 -1.63 -11.56 6.89
C LEU A 114 -2.24 -12.60 7.82
N ASP A 115 -3.44 -13.03 7.47
CA ASP A 115 -4.17 -14.07 8.18
C ASP A 115 -4.61 -15.17 7.20
N GLN A 116 -4.80 -16.39 7.70
CA GLN A 116 -5.38 -17.46 6.90
C GLN A 116 -6.82 -17.09 6.53
N GLU A 117 -7.19 -17.24 5.26
CA GLU A 117 -8.55 -17.03 4.80
C GLU A 117 -9.25 -18.35 4.50
N GLY A 118 -10.35 -18.62 5.21
CA GLY A 118 -11.13 -19.83 5.03
C GLY A 118 -10.42 -21.13 5.44
N ASP A 119 -10.73 -22.24 4.76
CA ASP A 119 -10.06 -23.52 5.00
C ASP A 119 -8.58 -23.42 4.54
N PRO A 120 -7.62 -23.89 5.35
CA PRO A 120 -6.19 -23.92 4.95
C PRO A 120 -5.93 -24.60 3.61
N LYS A 121 -6.77 -25.56 3.20
CA LYS A 121 -6.68 -26.25 1.90
C LYS A 121 -6.96 -25.32 0.70
N ASP A 122 -7.70 -24.23 0.92
CA ASP A 122 -7.97 -23.25 -0.13
C ASP A 122 -6.75 -22.40 -0.47
N ASN A 123 -5.73 -22.44 0.37
CA ASN A 123 -4.48 -21.71 0.20
C ASN A 123 -4.68 -20.22 -0.10
N LYS A 124 -5.54 -19.58 0.68
CA LYS A 124 -5.88 -18.16 0.57
C LYS A 124 -5.39 -17.38 1.79
N VAL A 125 -4.97 -16.16 1.55
CA VAL A 125 -4.48 -15.24 2.57
C VAL A 125 -5.32 -13.99 2.56
N ARG A 126 -5.86 -13.63 3.72
CA ARG A 126 -6.45 -12.32 3.96
C ARG A 126 -5.33 -11.33 4.26
N PHE A 127 -5.08 -10.45 3.31
CA PHE A 127 -4.24 -9.28 3.52
C PHE A 127 -5.11 -8.12 3.96
N THR A 128 -4.79 -7.54 5.11
CA THR A 128 -5.44 -6.32 5.61
C THR A 128 -4.40 -5.20 5.70
N LEU A 129 -4.67 -4.09 5.02
CA LEU A 129 -3.94 -2.84 5.16
C LEU A 129 -4.78 -1.89 6.00
N THR A 130 -4.20 -1.38 7.08
CA THR A 130 -4.81 -0.32 7.90
C THR A 130 -3.88 0.90 7.89
N HIS A 131 -4.39 2.04 7.46
CA HIS A 131 -3.69 3.32 7.51
C HIS A 131 -4.42 4.21 8.51
N SER A 132 -3.79 4.47 9.63
CA SER A 132 -4.34 5.19 10.78
C SER A 132 -3.62 6.50 11.05
N LYS A 133 -4.13 7.28 12.02
CA LYS A 133 -3.65 8.64 12.35
C LYS A 133 -3.72 9.59 11.15
N ILE A 134 -4.72 9.42 10.32
CA ILE A 134 -4.99 10.29 9.16
C ILE A 134 -5.50 11.63 9.69
N PRO A 135 -4.91 12.77 9.26
CA PRO A 135 -5.25 14.08 9.84
C PRO A 135 -6.66 14.54 9.49
N ASP A 136 -7.10 14.30 8.25
CA ASP A 136 -8.35 14.82 7.74
C ASP A 136 -8.91 13.98 6.58
N ARG A 137 -10.11 14.35 6.12
CA ARG A 137 -10.80 13.69 5.01
C ARG A 137 -10.05 13.83 3.68
N ALA A 138 -9.45 14.98 3.39
CA ALA A 138 -8.75 15.22 2.11
C ALA A 138 -7.56 14.28 1.99
N PHE A 139 -6.81 14.11 3.07
CA PHE A 139 -5.72 13.15 3.14
C PHE A 139 -6.22 11.70 3.01
N ALA A 140 -7.35 11.36 3.66
CA ALA A 140 -7.96 10.04 3.54
C ALA A 140 -8.31 9.71 2.08
N VAL A 141 -8.92 10.65 1.35
CA VAL A 141 -9.24 10.50 -0.09
C VAL A 141 -7.97 10.25 -0.91
N ASN A 142 -6.94 11.08 -0.70
CA ASN A 142 -5.68 10.98 -1.45
C ASN A 142 -4.97 9.63 -1.24
N VAL A 143 -4.75 9.24 0.02
CA VAL A 143 -4.07 7.96 0.31
C VAL A 143 -4.89 6.75 -0.13
N SER A 144 -6.23 6.85 -0.10
CA SER A 144 -7.08 5.76 -0.58
C SER A 144 -6.94 5.52 -2.08
N GLY A 145 -6.82 6.56 -2.89
CA GLY A 145 -6.52 6.44 -4.32
C GLY A 145 -5.17 5.76 -4.58
N GLY A 146 -4.13 6.19 -3.87
CA GLY A 146 -2.80 5.61 -3.95
C GLY A 146 -2.78 4.13 -3.53
N TRP A 147 -3.33 3.81 -2.37
CA TRP A 147 -3.42 2.42 -1.89
C TRP A 147 -4.24 1.53 -2.82
N HIS A 148 -5.33 2.03 -3.38
CA HIS A 148 -6.13 1.26 -4.33
C HIS A 148 -5.30 0.82 -5.54
N ALA A 149 -4.52 1.75 -6.12
CA ALA A 149 -3.66 1.45 -7.25
C ALA A 149 -2.52 0.49 -6.86
N HIS A 150 -1.84 0.72 -5.75
CA HIS A 150 -0.80 -0.19 -5.25
C HIS A 150 -1.32 -1.60 -4.98
N LEU A 151 -2.48 -1.73 -4.35
CA LEU A 151 -3.06 -3.03 -4.03
C LEU A 151 -3.58 -3.79 -5.25
N ALA A 152 -4.02 -3.09 -6.29
CA ALA A 152 -4.34 -3.73 -7.57
C ALA A 152 -3.08 -4.35 -8.20
N ILE A 153 -1.96 -3.64 -8.15
CA ILE A 153 -0.68 -4.16 -8.64
C ILE A 153 -0.19 -5.35 -7.78
N LEU A 154 -0.28 -5.27 -6.45
CA LEU A 154 0.07 -6.38 -5.56
C LEU A 154 -0.75 -7.63 -5.90
N GLN A 155 -2.06 -7.48 -6.09
CA GLN A 155 -2.94 -8.59 -6.43
C GLN A 155 -2.51 -9.26 -7.73
N ASP A 156 -2.31 -8.49 -8.80
CA ASP A 156 -1.87 -9.03 -10.09
C ASP A 156 -0.49 -9.71 -9.99
N LYS A 157 0.46 -9.11 -9.30
CA LYS A 157 1.80 -9.71 -9.07
C LYS A 157 1.72 -11.04 -8.33
N THR A 158 0.90 -11.12 -7.28
CA THR A 158 0.73 -12.36 -6.51
C THR A 158 -0.05 -13.43 -7.26
N GLU A 159 -0.90 -13.05 -8.21
CA GLU A 159 -1.61 -13.93 -9.13
C GLU A 159 -0.79 -14.33 -10.37
N GLY A 160 0.44 -13.83 -10.51
CA GLY A 160 1.30 -14.08 -11.67
C GLY A 160 0.86 -13.34 -12.95
N LYS A 161 0.10 -12.28 -12.81
CA LYS A 161 -0.38 -11.42 -13.90
C LYS A 161 0.53 -10.21 -14.09
N VAL A 162 0.46 -9.62 -15.27
CA VAL A 162 1.10 -8.34 -15.55
C VAL A 162 0.16 -7.21 -15.12
N PRO A 163 0.55 -6.36 -14.16
CA PRO A 163 -0.34 -5.31 -13.67
C PRO A 163 -0.51 -4.19 -14.69
N PRO A 164 -1.63 -3.45 -14.66
CA PRO A 164 -1.83 -2.22 -15.43
C PRO A 164 -0.88 -1.11 -14.94
N ALA A 165 -0.76 -0.03 -15.72
CA ALA A 165 -0.05 1.16 -15.29
C ALA A 165 -0.69 1.75 -14.02
N PHE A 166 0.15 2.14 -13.05
CA PHE A 166 -0.30 2.70 -11.77
C PHE A 166 -1.29 3.87 -11.97
N TRP A 167 -0.94 4.82 -12.84
CA TRP A 167 -1.74 6.03 -13.06
C TRP A 167 -3.08 5.78 -13.76
N ASP A 168 -3.21 4.69 -14.52
CA ASP A 168 -4.50 4.27 -15.09
C ASP A 168 -5.46 3.76 -14.01
N VAL A 169 -4.93 3.00 -13.06
CA VAL A 169 -5.72 2.54 -11.91
C VAL A 169 -6.10 3.71 -11.01
N TRP A 170 -5.13 4.57 -10.71
CA TRP A 170 -5.34 5.74 -9.85
C TRP A 170 -6.45 6.65 -10.40
N ARG A 171 -6.43 6.97 -11.72
CA ARG A 171 -7.47 7.79 -12.35
C ARG A 171 -8.87 7.21 -12.23
N LYS A 172 -9.01 5.88 -12.29
CA LYS A 172 -10.31 5.22 -12.11
C LYS A 172 -10.88 5.41 -10.70
N THR A 173 -10.04 5.72 -9.72
CA THR A 173 -10.44 5.99 -8.35
C THR A 173 -10.60 7.48 -8.06
N GLU A 174 -10.17 8.36 -8.99
CA GLU A 174 -10.33 9.81 -8.86
C GLU A 174 -11.81 10.18 -8.70
N GLY A 175 -12.12 10.92 -7.67
CA GLY A 175 -13.50 11.31 -7.33
C GLY A 175 -14.37 10.18 -6.73
N VAL A 176 -13.96 8.91 -6.82
CA VAL A 176 -14.71 7.81 -6.20
C VAL A 176 -14.64 7.91 -4.68
N TYR A 177 -13.42 8.03 -4.13
CA TYR A 177 -13.22 8.14 -2.68
C TYR A 177 -13.77 9.44 -2.12
N ASP A 178 -13.70 10.53 -2.90
CA ASP A 178 -14.33 11.80 -2.52
C ASP A 178 -15.83 11.64 -2.29
N LYS A 179 -16.53 10.97 -3.20
CA LYS A 179 -17.96 10.65 -3.04
C LYS A 179 -18.23 9.68 -1.90
N ARG A 180 -17.42 8.62 -1.77
CA ARG A 180 -17.61 7.59 -0.71
C ARG A 180 -17.41 8.16 0.70
N TYR A 181 -16.61 9.20 0.87
CA TYR A 181 -16.29 9.81 2.16
C TYR A 181 -17.04 11.12 2.41
N SER A 182 -18.01 11.44 1.56
CA SER A 182 -18.85 12.67 1.69
C SER A 182 -20.09 12.49 2.58
N ILE A 183 -20.23 11.32 3.24
CA ILE A 183 -21.39 10.99 4.10
C ILE A 183 -21.06 11.28 5.55
#